data_179cd2881de7e2222aef93970cf0abfa
#
_entry.id   179cd2881de7e2222aef93970cf0abfa
#
_cell.length_a   1.000
_cell.length_b   1.000
_cell.length_c   1.000
_cell.angle_alpha   90.00
_cell.angle_beta   90.00
_cell.angle_gamma   90.00
#
_symmetry.space_group_name_H-M   'P 1'
#
loop_
_entity.id
_entity.type
_entity.pdbx_description
1 polymer ?
#
loop_
_entity_poly.entity_id
_entity_poly.type
_entity_poly.pdbx_seq_one_letter_code
_entity_poly.pdbx_strand_id
1 'polypeptide(L)'
;MQFKQIVGQAAIKLRLINSVKEGRVSHAQLFLGPEGSGSLALAVAYAQFLSCLDKQVDDSCGECSSCRKYQKLMHPDLHFTYPTFGTPKETSVDFIENWRQAFLENNYLNLDIWRSYVDA
;
A
#
# COMPACT_ATOMS: atom_id res chain seq x y z
N MET A 1 -0.69 -0.33 6.92
CA MET A 1 -0.89 1.13 6.78
C MET A 1 -2.37 1.48 6.86
N GLN A 2 -2.72 2.39 7.75
CA GLN A 2 -4.08 2.89 7.87
C GLN A 2 -4.22 4.25 7.17
N PHE A 3 -5.46 4.62 6.83
CA PHE A 3 -5.73 5.93 6.21
C PHE A 3 -5.25 7.10 7.07
N LYS A 4 -5.38 7.00 8.38
CA LYS A 4 -4.96 8.07 9.30
C LYS A 4 -3.47 8.38 9.27
N GLN A 5 -2.65 7.46 8.77
CA GLN A 5 -1.20 7.65 8.65
C GLN A 5 -0.81 8.44 7.41
N ILE A 6 -1.76 8.70 6.51
CA ILE A 6 -1.54 9.46 5.29
C ILE A 6 -1.97 10.90 5.53
N VAL A 7 -1.09 11.84 5.25
CA VAL A 7 -1.36 13.26 5.43
C VAL A 7 -2.32 13.77 4.35
N GLY A 8 -3.43 14.38 4.76
CA GLY A 8 -4.40 14.96 3.84
C GLY A 8 -5.19 13.94 3.04
N GLN A 9 -5.54 14.29 1.80
CA GLN A 9 -6.31 13.46 0.86
C GLN A 9 -7.69 13.06 1.39
N ALA A 10 -8.32 13.92 2.19
CA ALA A 10 -9.59 13.62 2.86
C ALA A 10 -10.71 13.25 1.88
N ALA A 11 -10.82 13.95 0.76
CA ALA A 11 -11.86 13.70 -0.25
C ALA A 11 -11.69 12.32 -0.91
N ILE A 12 -10.46 11.94 -1.23
CA ILE A 12 -10.15 10.64 -1.86
C ILE A 12 -10.39 9.52 -0.86
N LYS A 13 -9.94 9.68 0.39
CA LYS A 13 -10.19 8.71 1.46
C LYS A 13 -11.68 8.44 1.63
N LEU A 14 -12.47 9.49 1.69
CA LEU A 14 -13.92 9.37 1.83
C LEU A 14 -14.55 8.64 0.64
N ARG A 15 -14.11 8.95 -0.58
CA ARG A 15 -14.59 8.28 -1.80
C ARG A 15 -14.28 6.78 -1.77
N LEU A 16 -13.07 6.40 -1.36
CA LEU A 16 -12.67 5.00 -1.26
C LEU A 16 -13.49 4.26 -0.21
N ILE A 17 -13.67 4.87 0.95
CA ILE A 17 -14.47 4.29 2.04
C ILE A 17 -15.92 4.09 1.59
N ASN A 18 -16.51 5.09 0.95
CA ASN A 18 -17.87 5.01 0.47
C ASN A 18 -18.05 3.94 -0.61
N SER A 19 -17.07 3.75 -1.50
CA SER A 19 -17.12 2.70 -2.51
C SER A 19 -17.22 1.31 -1.89
N VAL A 20 -16.54 1.08 -0.77
CA VAL A 20 -16.60 -0.18 -0.04
C VAL A 20 -17.97 -0.35 0.63
N LYS A 21 -18.48 0.70 1.28
CA LYS A 21 -19.80 0.68 1.94
C LYS A 21 -20.93 0.43 0.97
N GLU A 22 -20.83 0.94 -0.25
CA GLU A 22 -21.83 0.80 -1.30
C GLU A 22 -21.67 -0.47 -2.14
N GLY A 23 -20.64 -1.27 -1.88
CA GLY A 23 -20.35 -2.48 -2.65
C GLY A 23 -19.90 -2.21 -4.08
N ARG A 24 -19.29 -1.05 -4.33
CA ARG A 24 -18.86 -0.60 -5.67
C ARG A 24 -17.35 -0.58 -5.84
N VAL A 25 -16.68 -1.62 -5.41
CA VAL A 25 -15.23 -1.74 -5.55
C VAL A 25 -14.91 -2.19 -6.97
N SER A 26 -14.14 -1.39 -7.71
CA SER A 26 -13.72 -1.71 -9.08
C SER A 26 -12.69 -2.83 -9.09
N HIS A 27 -12.70 -3.64 -10.16
CA HIS A 27 -11.71 -4.71 -10.36
C HIS A 27 -10.28 -4.19 -10.49
N ALA A 28 -10.10 -3.01 -11.10
CA ALA A 28 -8.82 -2.37 -11.28
C ALA A 28 -8.96 -0.88 -11.02
N GLN A 29 -8.02 -0.31 -10.27
CA GLN A 29 -8.04 1.10 -9.92
C GLN A 29 -6.65 1.70 -10.10
N LEU A 30 -6.61 2.89 -10.70
CA LEU A 30 -5.37 3.63 -10.91
C LEU A 30 -5.28 4.75 -9.87
N PHE A 31 -4.24 4.70 -9.04
CA PHE A 31 -3.92 5.75 -8.07
C PHE A 31 -2.83 6.63 -8.69
N LEU A 32 -3.24 7.71 -9.31
CA LEU A 32 -2.36 8.60 -10.04
C LEU A 32 -2.12 9.89 -9.25
N GLY A 33 -0.87 10.28 -9.13
CA GLY A 33 -0.48 11.52 -8.50
C GLY A 33 0.99 11.81 -8.72
N PRO A 34 1.40 13.08 -8.49
CA PRO A 34 2.81 13.42 -8.56
C PRO A 34 3.60 12.75 -7.44
N GLU A 35 4.92 12.73 -7.58
CA GLU A 35 5.83 12.23 -6.57
C GLU A 35 5.58 12.93 -5.23
N GLY A 36 5.53 12.16 -4.15
CA GLY A 36 5.25 12.69 -2.81
C GLY A 36 3.77 12.88 -2.48
N SER A 37 2.85 12.59 -3.39
CA SER A 37 1.40 12.70 -3.14
C SER A 37 0.84 11.58 -2.27
N GLY A 38 1.60 10.50 -2.07
CA GLY A 38 1.18 9.37 -1.24
C GLY A 38 0.28 8.36 -1.96
N SER A 39 0.30 8.31 -3.29
CA SER A 39 -0.56 7.39 -4.05
C SER A 39 -0.33 5.92 -3.70
N LEU A 40 0.91 5.48 -3.57
CA LEU A 40 1.23 4.10 -3.16
C LEU A 40 0.78 3.83 -1.73
N ALA A 41 1.08 4.73 -0.80
CA ALA A 41 0.67 4.61 0.59
C ALA A 41 -0.86 4.52 0.71
N LEU A 42 -1.58 5.33 -0.06
CA LEU A 42 -3.04 5.32 -0.09
C LEU A 42 -3.58 3.99 -0.64
N ALA A 43 -2.95 3.44 -1.69
CA ALA A 43 -3.33 2.16 -2.25
C ALA A 43 -3.15 1.02 -1.23
N VAL A 44 -2.05 1.03 -0.48
CA VAL A 44 -1.81 0.03 0.58
C VAL A 44 -2.82 0.18 1.71
N ALA A 45 -3.10 1.40 2.14
CA ALA A 45 -4.12 1.67 3.17
C ALA A 45 -5.51 1.21 2.73
N TYR A 46 -5.85 1.44 1.48
CA TYR A 46 -7.11 0.99 0.90
C TYR A 46 -7.20 -0.54 0.87
N ALA A 47 -6.13 -1.21 0.45
CA ALA A 47 -6.07 -2.67 0.45
C ALA A 47 -6.26 -3.23 1.87
N GLN A 48 -5.63 -2.62 2.86
CA GLN A 48 -5.82 -3.00 4.27
C GLN A 48 -7.26 -2.81 4.72
N PHE A 49 -7.88 -1.70 4.33
CA PHE A 49 -9.29 -1.43 4.64
C PHE A 49 -10.22 -2.47 4.01
N LEU A 50 -10.00 -2.82 2.74
CA LEU A 50 -10.77 -3.84 2.03
C LEU A 50 -10.72 -5.19 2.73
N SER A 51 -9.58 -5.57 3.27
CA SER A 51 -9.32 -6.86 3.91
C SER A 51 -9.57 -6.86 5.41
N CYS A 52 -9.85 -5.71 6.01
CA CYS A 52 -10.07 -5.58 7.45
C CYS A 52 -11.30 -6.39 7.87
N LEU A 53 -11.15 -7.15 8.95
CA LEU A 53 -12.22 -7.99 9.49
C LEU A 53 -13.19 -7.21 10.40
N ASP A 54 -12.82 -6.02 10.81
CA ASP A 54 -13.62 -5.16 11.69
C ASP A 54 -13.48 -3.69 11.25
N LYS A 55 -14.00 -3.40 10.06
CA LYS A 55 -13.90 -2.06 9.45
C LYS A 55 -14.58 -1.02 10.33
N GLN A 56 -13.88 0.05 10.61
CA GLN A 56 -14.42 1.20 11.31
C GLN A 56 -15.11 2.15 10.32
N VAL A 57 -15.70 3.22 10.81
CA VAL A 57 -16.44 4.18 9.98
C VAL A 57 -15.56 4.82 8.92
N ASP A 58 -14.33 5.14 9.27
CA ASP A 58 -13.42 5.93 8.44
C ASP A 58 -12.02 5.31 8.25
N ASP A 59 -11.80 4.08 8.73
CA ASP A 59 -10.50 3.42 8.61
C ASP A 59 -10.61 1.91 8.89
N SER A 60 -9.52 1.18 8.61
CA SER A 60 -9.35 -0.17 9.12
C SER A 60 -9.13 -0.15 10.63
N CYS A 61 -9.43 -1.26 11.32
CA CYS A 61 -9.28 -1.32 12.77
C CYS A 61 -7.83 -1.26 13.26
N GLY A 62 -6.88 -1.70 12.41
CA GLY A 62 -5.46 -1.75 12.75
C GLY A 62 -5.05 -2.86 13.72
N GLU A 63 -5.99 -3.66 14.19
CA GLU A 63 -5.76 -4.65 15.27
C GLU A 63 -6.10 -6.09 14.89
N CYS A 64 -6.98 -6.31 13.91
CA CYS A 64 -7.34 -7.67 13.50
C CYS A 64 -6.16 -8.39 12.84
N SER A 65 -6.27 -9.72 12.69
CA SER A 65 -5.20 -10.52 12.11
C SER A 65 -4.83 -10.07 10.70
N SER A 66 -5.81 -9.67 9.90
CA SER A 66 -5.59 -9.13 8.57
C SER A 66 -4.80 -7.81 8.60
N CYS A 67 -5.22 -6.85 9.44
CA CYS A 67 -4.52 -5.57 9.59
C CYS A 67 -3.08 -5.76 10.04
N ARG A 68 -2.83 -6.65 10.97
CA ARG A 68 -1.47 -6.93 11.46
C ARG A 68 -0.56 -7.45 10.35
N LYS A 69 -1.07 -8.32 9.48
CA LYS A 69 -0.31 -8.83 8.33
C LYS A 69 -0.04 -7.74 7.31
N TYR A 70 -1.01 -6.86 7.04
CA TYR A 70 -0.82 -5.70 6.15
C TYR A 70 0.22 -4.72 6.70
N GLN A 71 0.25 -4.51 8.00
CA GLN A 71 1.24 -3.63 8.63
C GLN A 71 2.68 -4.11 8.41
N LYS A 72 2.87 -5.41 8.26
CA LYS A 72 4.16 -6.02 7.94
C LYS A 72 4.35 -6.25 6.44
N LEU A 73 3.38 -5.87 5.61
CA LEU A 73 3.33 -6.14 4.17
C LEU A 73 3.46 -7.64 3.86
N MET A 74 2.87 -8.47 4.71
CA MET A 74 2.99 -9.94 4.64
C MET A 74 1.63 -10.64 4.54
N HIS A 75 0.57 -9.91 4.18
CA HIS A 75 -0.74 -10.52 3.98
C HIS A 75 -0.72 -11.41 2.72
N PRO A 76 -1.29 -12.63 2.76
CA PRO A 76 -1.24 -13.56 1.62
C PRO A 76 -1.92 -13.04 0.36
N ASP A 77 -2.88 -12.14 0.47
CA ASP A 77 -3.57 -11.54 -0.67
C ASP A 77 -2.94 -10.23 -1.15
N LEU A 78 -1.88 -9.78 -0.50
CA LEU A 78 -1.17 -8.55 -0.86
C LEU A 78 0.08 -8.90 -1.68
N HIS A 79 0.07 -8.48 -2.94
CA HIS A 79 1.18 -8.71 -3.86
C HIS A 79 1.66 -7.40 -4.46
N PHE A 80 2.96 -7.23 -4.51
CA PHE A 80 3.59 -6.03 -5.08
C PHE A 80 4.32 -6.38 -6.37
N THR A 81 4.23 -5.48 -7.34
CA THR A 81 5.05 -5.48 -8.53
C THR A 81 5.71 -4.12 -8.63
N TYR A 82 7.02 -4.09 -8.81
CA TYR A 82 7.82 -2.88 -8.83
C TYR A 82 9.04 -3.07 -9.74
N PRO A 83 9.67 -1.97 -10.20
CA PRO A 83 10.88 -2.07 -11.01
C PRO A 83 12.00 -2.78 -10.27
N THR A 84 12.71 -3.65 -10.98
CA THR A 84 13.91 -4.32 -10.46
C THR A 84 15.14 -3.86 -11.24
N PHE A 85 16.27 -3.86 -10.57
CA PHE A 85 17.55 -3.42 -11.14
C PHE A 85 18.54 -4.58 -10.98
N GLY A 86 18.95 -5.17 -12.07
CA GLY A 86 19.86 -6.31 -12.03
C GLY A 86 19.82 -7.09 -13.33
N THR A 87 19.99 -8.41 -13.23
CA THR A 87 19.95 -9.26 -14.41
C THR A 87 18.50 -9.45 -14.90
N PRO A 88 18.31 -9.74 -16.23
CA PRO A 88 16.96 -9.98 -16.76
C PRO A 88 16.21 -11.15 -16.13
N LYS A 89 16.88 -11.98 -15.33
CA LYS A 89 16.29 -13.13 -14.66
C LYS A 89 15.70 -12.80 -13.29
N GLU A 90 16.03 -11.63 -12.73
CA GLU A 90 15.55 -11.19 -11.43
C GLU A 90 14.15 -10.60 -11.55
N THR A 91 13.28 -10.95 -10.60
CA THR A 91 11.90 -10.50 -10.55
C THR A 91 11.61 -9.77 -9.24
N SER A 92 10.41 -9.20 -9.12
CA SER A 92 9.98 -8.52 -7.88
C SER A 92 10.09 -9.43 -6.66
N VAL A 93 9.86 -10.72 -6.80
CA VAL A 93 9.91 -11.67 -5.68
C VAL A 93 11.30 -11.75 -5.06
N ASP A 94 12.34 -11.59 -5.86
CA ASP A 94 13.73 -11.68 -5.39
C ASP A 94 14.12 -10.50 -4.47
N PHE A 95 13.39 -9.38 -4.56
CA PHE A 95 13.65 -8.16 -3.80
C PHE A 95 12.57 -7.83 -2.78
N ILE A 96 11.70 -8.78 -2.45
CA ILE A 96 10.53 -8.49 -1.60
C ILE A 96 10.92 -8.01 -0.20
N GLU A 97 11.98 -8.53 0.37
CA GLU A 97 12.45 -8.09 1.69
C GLU A 97 12.95 -6.64 1.64
N ASN A 98 13.71 -6.30 0.60
CA ASN A 98 14.16 -4.93 0.37
C ASN A 98 12.97 -3.98 0.19
N TRP A 99 11.95 -4.41 -0.55
CA TRP A 99 10.74 -3.62 -0.77
C TRP A 99 9.98 -3.36 0.52
N ARG A 100 9.78 -4.39 1.33
CA ARG A 100 9.12 -4.25 2.63
C ARG A 100 9.84 -3.25 3.51
N GLN A 101 11.16 -3.36 3.60
CA GLN A 101 11.98 -2.44 4.36
C GLN A 101 11.87 -1.01 3.82
N ALA A 102 12.01 -0.84 2.51
CA ALA A 102 11.93 0.48 1.88
C ALA A 102 10.60 1.17 2.16
N PHE A 103 9.50 0.46 1.96
CA PHE A 103 8.16 1.02 2.16
C PHE A 103 7.87 1.32 3.63
N LEU A 104 8.25 0.44 4.55
CA LEU A 104 8.00 0.64 5.99
C LEU A 104 8.82 1.80 6.57
N GLU A 105 10.01 2.05 6.02
CA GLU A 105 10.85 3.19 6.42
C GLU A 105 10.45 4.49 5.70
N ASN A 106 9.88 4.38 4.48
CA ASN A 106 9.54 5.53 3.64
C ASN A 106 8.17 5.32 3.01
N ASN A 107 7.10 5.68 3.70
CA ASN A 107 5.73 5.47 3.20
C ASN A 107 5.42 6.25 1.91
N TYR A 108 6.15 7.33 1.64
CA TYR A 108 6.06 8.13 0.41
C TYR A 108 7.20 7.76 -0.54
N LEU A 109 7.36 6.47 -0.79
CA LEU A 109 8.43 5.90 -1.58
C LEU A 109 8.43 6.41 -3.02
N ASN A 110 9.60 6.75 -3.55
CA ASN A 110 9.82 7.07 -4.95
C ASN A 110 10.88 6.13 -5.56
N LEU A 111 11.10 6.26 -6.86
CA LEU A 111 12.02 5.39 -7.58
C LEU A 111 13.47 5.51 -7.07
N ASP A 112 13.91 6.73 -6.76
CA ASP A 112 15.28 6.97 -6.29
C ASP A 112 15.52 6.37 -4.91
N ILE A 113 14.56 6.53 -4.01
CA ILE A 113 14.61 5.93 -2.68
C ILE A 113 14.61 4.39 -2.82
N TRP A 114 13.73 3.85 -3.65
CA TRP A 114 13.66 2.41 -3.88
C TRP A 114 15.00 1.87 -4.41
N ARG A 115 15.57 2.55 -5.39
CA ARG A 115 16.87 2.13 -5.95
C ARG A 115 17.95 2.04 -4.88
N SER A 116 17.98 2.96 -3.93
CA SER A 116 18.98 2.95 -2.86
C SER A 116 18.92 1.70 -1.98
N TYR A 117 17.76 1.08 -1.85
CA TYR A 117 17.59 -0.17 -1.09
C TYR A 117 18.03 -1.41 -1.88
N VAL A 118 18.02 -1.35 -3.20
CA VAL A 118 18.42 -2.45 -4.07
C VAL A 118 19.93 -2.46 -4.30
N ASP A 119 20.53 -1.28 -4.50
CA ASP A 119 21.96 -1.13 -4.78
C ASP A 119 22.84 -1.22 -3.53
N ALA A 120 22.23 -1.31 -2.35
CA ALA A 120 22.95 -1.38 -1.08
C ALA A 120 23.65 -2.72 -0.87
#